data_2884a1cbd54f66e5bd2daa4af5716159
#
_entry.id   2884a1cbd54f66e5bd2daa4af5716159
#
_cell.length_a   1.000
_cell.length_b   1.000
_cell.length_c   1.000
_cell.angle_alpha   90.00
_cell.angle_beta   90.00
_cell.angle_gamma   90.00
#
_symmetry.space_group_name_H-M   'P 1'
#
loop_
_entity.id
_entity.type
_entity.pdbx_description
1 polymer ?
#
loop_
_entity_poly.entity_id
_entity_poly.type
_entity_poly.pdbx_seq_one_letter_code
_entity_poly.pdbx_strand_id
1 'polypeptide(L)'
;MKTGISPLKSPRQASRLLLTVGICLPLITALFLANGGGVVYPAALCAWSLAPYLLLALAQQRSKTCGALLAGALLMLLLDAHTFWSVFVAPQSSTAALALLMAPLFNLFCMAPLSIAANVWLGRRR
;
A
#
# COMPACT_ATOMS: atom_id res chain seq x y z
N MET A 1 -27.54 -22.64 -4.28
CA MET A 1 -26.76 -21.64 -3.49
C MET A 1 -25.89 -20.83 -4.47
N LYS A 2 -26.31 -19.62 -4.76
CA LYS A 2 -25.50 -18.71 -5.58
C LYS A 2 -24.55 -18.00 -4.62
N THR A 3 -23.32 -18.47 -4.51
CA THR A 3 -22.22 -17.70 -3.93
C THR A 3 -21.95 -16.53 -4.87
N GLY A 4 -22.69 -15.47 -4.64
CA GLY A 4 -22.56 -14.24 -5.41
C GLY A 4 -21.28 -13.50 -5.02
N ILE A 5 -20.14 -13.95 -5.52
CA ILE A 5 -18.98 -13.09 -5.68
C ILE A 5 -19.37 -12.19 -6.86
N SER A 6 -20.03 -11.08 -6.54
CA SER A 6 -20.31 -10.07 -7.55
C SER A 6 -18.96 -9.59 -8.10
N PRO A 7 -18.71 -9.70 -9.41
CA PRO A 7 -17.49 -9.18 -10.01
C PRO A 7 -17.39 -7.70 -9.67
N LEU A 8 -16.19 -7.25 -9.28
CA LEU A 8 -15.87 -5.86 -8.99
C LEU A 8 -16.43 -4.95 -10.09
N LYS A 9 -17.58 -4.36 -9.84
CA LYS A 9 -18.38 -3.66 -10.85
C LYS A 9 -17.78 -2.33 -11.30
N SER A 10 -16.76 -1.83 -10.58
CA SER A 10 -16.10 -0.57 -10.99
C SER A 10 -14.63 -0.53 -10.56
N PRO A 11 -13.75 0.10 -11.35
CA PRO A 11 -12.34 0.28 -11.00
C PRO A 11 -12.14 1.05 -9.69
N ARG A 12 -13.10 1.88 -9.29
CA ARG A 12 -13.09 2.59 -8.00
C ARG A 12 -13.28 1.65 -6.81
N GLN A 13 -14.12 0.63 -6.94
CA GLN A 13 -14.30 -0.37 -5.88
C GLN A 13 -13.04 -1.22 -5.71
N ALA A 14 -12.44 -1.65 -6.81
CA ALA A 14 -11.17 -2.38 -6.78
C ALA A 14 -10.05 -1.55 -6.12
N SER A 15 -9.94 -0.28 -6.47
CA SER A 15 -8.95 0.62 -5.86
C SER A 15 -9.19 0.82 -4.36
N ARG A 16 -10.43 0.99 -3.92
CA ARG A 16 -10.77 1.09 -2.50
C ARG A 16 -10.43 -0.19 -1.73
N LEU A 17 -10.69 -1.35 -2.29
CA LEU A 17 -10.33 -2.63 -1.69
C LEU A 17 -8.81 -2.78 -1.56
N LEU A 18 -8.05 -2.46 -2.61
CA LEU A 18 -6.59 -2.49 -2.57
C LEU A 18 -6.02 -1.53 -1.52
N LEU A 19 -6.57 -0.32 -1.40
CA LEU A 19 -6.18 0.64 -0.39
C LEU A 19 -6.51 0.13 1.02
N THR A 20 -7.68 -0.48 1.22
CA THR A 20 -8.06 -1.08 2.51
C THR A 20 -7.10 -2.20 2.90
N VAL A 21 -6.79 -3.11 1.98
CA VAL A 21 -5.80 -4.18 2.21
C VAL A 21 -4.42 -3.60 2.49
N GLY A 22 -4.01 -2.56 1.73
CA GLY A 22 -2.76 -1.84 1.94
C GLY A 22 -2.66 -1.17 3.31
N ILE A 23 -3.77 -0.71 3.86
CA ILE A 23 -3.83 -0.16 5.23
C ILE A 23 -3.77 -1.28 6.28
N CYS A 24 -4.42 -2.41 6.03
CA CYS A 24 -4.42 -3.54 6.96
C CYS A 24 -3.02 -4.17 7.12
N LEU A 25 -2.23 -4.23 6.05
CA LEU A 25 -0.90 -4.85 6.09
C LEU A 25 0.06 -4.18 7.09
N PRO A 26 0.24 -2.84 7.13
CA PRO A 26 1.02 -2.17 8.15
C PRO A 26 0.51 -2.38 9.57
N LEU A 27 -0.81 -2.46 9.75
CA LEU A 27 -1.41 -2.74 11.06
C LEU A 27 -1.03 -4.14 11.55
N ILE A 28 -1.11 -5.15 10.69
CA ILE A 28 -0.68 -6.52 11.01
C ILE A 28 0.81 -6.53 11.34
N THR A 29 1.64 -5.84 10.54
CA THR A 29 3.09 -5.72 10.78
C THR A 29 3.37 -5.09 12.15
N ALA A 30 2.65 -4.04 12.52
CA ALA A 30 2.79 -3.39 13.80
C ALA A 30 2.42 -4.32 14.97
N LEU A 31 1.38 -5.16 14.81
CA LEU A 31 0.99 -6.15 15.81
C LEU A 31 2.08 -7.21 16.01
N PHE A 32 2.73 -7.68 14.94
CA PHE A 32 3.87 -8.60 15.03
C PHE A 32 5.05 -7.99 15.79
N LEU A 33 5.34 -6.70 15.56
CA LEU A 33 6.42 -5.98 16.23
C LEU A 33 6.11 -5.66 17.70
N ALA A 34 4.84 -5.48 18.06
CA ALA A 34 4.43 -5.16 19.43
C ALA A 34 4.75 -6.26 20.44
N ASN A 35 4.96 -7.49 20.00
CA ASN A 35 5.32 -8.61 20.87
C ASN A 35 6.76 -8.57 21.41
N GLY A 36 7.61 -7.64 20.95
CA GLY A 36 9.04 -7.60 21.30
C GLY A 36 9.54 -6.37 22.07
N GLY A 37 8.68 -5.44 22.49
CA GLY A 37 9.12 -4.22 23.20
C GLY A 37 8.25 -3.00 22.84
N GLY A 38 8.45 -1.86 23.43
CA GLY A 38 7.65 -0.64 23.45
C GLY A 38 6.73 -0.34 22.25
N VAL A 39 5.60 0.27 22.52
CA VAL A 39 4.52 0.55 21.53
C VAL A 39 4.88 1.67 20.54
N VAL A 40 5.82 2.52 20.88
CA VAL A 40 6.15 3.74 20.10
C VAL A 40 6.73 3.42 18.74
N TYR A 41 7.67 2.50 18.66
CA TYR A 41 8.32 2.12 17.40
C TYR A 41 7.36 1.49 16.39
N PRO A 42 6.58 0.44 16.74
CA PRO A 42 5.60 -0.13 15.80
C PRO A 42 4.51 0.85 15.42
N ALA A 43 4.07 1.75 16.30
CA ALA A 43 3.10 2.78 15.98
C ALA A 43 3.66 3.80 14.97
N ALA A 44 4.89 4.25 15.17
CA ALA A 44 5.56 5.16 14.23
C ALA A 44 5.78 4.50 12.85
N LEU A 45 6.20 3.24 12.83
CA LEU A 45 6.37 2.47 11.59
C LEU A 45 5.04 2.27 10.86
N CYS A 46 3.97 1.98 11.60
CA CYS A 46 2.62 1.86 11.04
C CYS A 46 2.18 3.18 10.39
N ALA A 47 2.29 4.31 11.10
CA ALA A 47 1.95 5.63 10.57
C ALA A 47 2.77 5.97 9.33
N TRP A 48 4.06 5.66 9.34
CA TRP A 48 4.96 5.86 8.21
C TRP A 48 4.54 5.03 6.99
N SER A 49 4.20 3.76 7.18
CA SER A 49 3.76 2.85 6.12
C SER A 49 2.39 3.20 5.56
N LEU A 50 1.53 3.87 6.33
CA LEU A 50 0.21 4.33 5.88
C LEU A 50 0.29 5.56 4.96
N ALA A 51 1.31 6.40 5.10
CA ALA A 51 1.42 7.67 4.39
C ALA A 51 1.24 7.55 2.86
N PRO A 52 1.91 6.62 2.13
CA PRO A 52 1.74 6.49 0.68
C PRO A 52 0.31 6.05 0.28
N TYR A 53 -0.33 5.19 1.07
CA TYR A 53 -1.71 4.77 0.80
C TYR A 53 -2.72 5.90 1.01
N LEU A 54 -2.52 6.73 2.05
CA LEU A 54 -3.35 7.91 2.29
C LEU A 54 -3.19 8.93 1.15
N LEU A 55 -1.97 9.12 0.65
CA LEU A 55 -1.72 10.01 -0.48
C LEU A 55 -2.48 9.55 -1.74
N LEU A 56 -2.43 8.24 -2.06
CA LEU A 56 -3.19 7.67 -3.16
C LEU A 56 -4.71 7.77 -2.95
N ALA A 57 -5.18 7.55 -1.73
CA ALA A 57 -6.61 7.67 -1.40
C ALA A 57 -7.11 9.10 -1.63
N LEU A 58 -6.34 10.11 -1.22
CA LEU A 58 -6.66 11.52 -1.46
C LEU A 58 -6.63 11.86 -2.96
N ALA A 59 -5.65 11.37 -3.69
CA ALA A 59 -5.56 11.53 -5.13
C ALA A 59 -6.76 10.90 -5.85
N GLN A 60 -7.20 9.72 -5.39
CA GLN A 60 -8.37 9.04 -5.94
C GLN A 60 -9.67 9.83 -5.72
N GLN A 61 -9.85 10.46 -4.56
CA GLN A 61 -11.04 11.28 -4.29
C GLN A 61 -11.15 12.47 -5.25
N ARG A 62 -10.03 13.03 -5.66
CA ARG A 62 -9.96 14.20 -6.55
C ARG A 62 -9.93 13.85 -8.03
N SER A 63 -9.73 12.59 -8.38
CA SER A 63 -9.53 12.14 -9.76
C SER A 63 -10.81 11.55 -10.37
N LYS A 64 -11.03 11.86 -11.64
CA LYS A 64 -12.10 11.25 -12.45
C LYS A 64 -11.70 9.88 -13.00
N THR A 65 -10.41 9.66 -13.20
CA THR A 65 -9.82 8.41 -13.72
C THR A 65 -9.09 7.68 -12.61
N CYS A 66 -9.16 6.36 -12.56
CA CYS A 66 -8.61 5.57 -11.46
C CYS A 66 -7.62 4.47 -11.91
N GLY A 67 -7.42 4.29 -13.23
CA GLY A 67 -6.64 3.15 -13.75
C GLY A 67 -5.18 3.14 -13.29
N ALA A 68 -4.47 4.27 -13.42
CA ALA A 68 -3.08 4.38 -13.00
C ALA A 68 -2.93 4.34 -11.47
N LEU A 69 -3.90 4.92 -10.74
CA LEU A 69 -3.92 4.85 -9.27
C LEU A 69 -4.15 3.43 -8.78
N LEU A 70 -5.01 2.66 -9.46
CA LEU A 70 -5.23 1.25 -9.18
C LEU A 70 -3.95 0.43 -9.38
N ALA A 71 -3.28 0.62 -10.52
CA ALA A 71 -2.02 -0.06 -10.82
C ALA A 71 -0.93 0.29 -9.80
N GLY A 72 -0.82 1.57 -9.44
CA GLY A 72 0.11 2.03 -8.41
C GLY A 72 -0.16 1.42 -7.04
N ALA A 73 -1.42 1.39 -6.61
CA ALA A 73 -1.82 0.77 -5.35
C ALA A 73 -1.50 -0.74 -5.32
N LEU A 74 -1.72 -1.44 -6.44
CA LEU A 74 -1.38 -2.85 -6.56
C LEU A 74 0.13 -3.09 -6.45
N LEU A 75 0.93 -2.30 -7.15
CA LEU A 75 2.40 -2.41 -7.09
C LEU A 75 2.94 -2.10 -5.70
N MET A 76 2.41 -1.08 -5.03
CA MET A 76 2.76 -0.75 -3.64
C MET A 76 2.42 -1.90 -2.70
N LEU A 77 1.23 -2.48 -2.83
CA LEU A 77 0.80 -3.60 -2.02
C LEU A 77 1.66 -4.85 -2.24
N LEU A 78 2.04 -5.14 -3.48
CA LEU A 78 2.94 -6.26 -3.79
C LEU A 78 4.33 -6.05 -3.19
N LEU A 79 4.87 -4.84 -3.25
CA LEU A 79 6.14 -4.50 -2.63
C LEU A 79 6.10 -4.66 -1.11
N ASP A 80 5.05 -4.16 -0.47
CA ASP A 80 4.87 -4.26 0.97
C ASP A 80 4.66 -5.72 1.42
N ALA A 81 3.88 -6.50 0.67
CA ALA A 81 3.69 -7.94 0.92
C ALA A 81 5.00 -8.72 0.76
N HIS A 82 5.79 -8.41 -0.25
CA HIS A 82 7.11 -9.01 -0.45
C HIS A 82 8.05 -8.65 0.70
N THR A 83 8.06 -7.40 1.12
CA THR A 83 8.86 -6.93 2.26
C THR A 83 8.44 -7.64 3.55
N PHE A 84 7.14 -7.73 3.81
CA PHE A 84 6.62 -8.47 4.97
C PHE A 84 7.10 -9.93 4.96
N TRP A 85 6.96 -10.60 3.82
CA TRP A 85 7.40 -11.99 3.66
C TRP A 85 8.89 -12.15 3.94
N SER A 86 9.74 -11.29 3.35
CA SER A 86 11.20 -11.36 3.49
C SER A 86 11.68 -11.08 4.91
N VAL A 87 10.91 -10.31 5.71
CA VAL A 87 11.30 -9.95 7.07
C VAL A 87 10.79 -10.97 8.10
N PHE A 88 9.55 -11.41 7.97
CA PHE A 88 8.89 -12.21 9.01
C PHE A 88 8.78 -13.70 8.70
N VAL A 89 8.68 -14.07 7.43
CA VAL A 89 8.45 -15.48 7.04
C VAL A 89 9.74 -16.16 6.62
N ALA A 90 10.57 -15.50 5.81
CA ALA A 90 11.82 -16.05 5.29
C ALA A 90 12.96 -15.04 5.41
N PRO A 91 13.40 -14.67 6.62
CA PRO A 91 14.51 -13.73 6.80
C PRO A 91 15.82 -14.32 6.30
N GLN A 92 16.40 -13.70 5.26
CA GLN A 92 17.65 -14.16 4.65
C GLN A 92 18.87 -13.32 5.07
N SER A 93 18.65 -12.19 5.71
CA SER A 93 19.73 -11.29 6.11
C SER A 93 19.41 -10.54 7.40
N SER A 94 20.45 -10.15 8.12
CA SER A 94 20.34 -9.28 9.32
C SER A 94 19.81 -7.89 9.00
N THR A 95 19.87 -7.47 7.75
CA THR A 95 19.41 -6.16 7.27
C THR A 95 17.95 -6.18 6.77
N ALA A 96 17.27 -7.32 6.84
CA ALA A 96 15.89 -7.45 6.39
C ALA A 96 14.95 -6.43 7.06
N ALA A 97 15.18 -6.11 8.34
CA ALA A 97 14.41 -5.11 9.07
C ALA A 97 14.49 -3.70 8.46
N LEU A 98 15.60 -3.34 7.80
CA LEU A 98 15.72 -2.07 7.11
C LEU A 98 14.77 -1.96 5.91
N ALA A 99 14.39 -3.07 5.30
CA ALA A 99 13.43 -3.09 4.21
C ALA A 99 12.05 -2.58 4.65
N LEU A 100 11.65 -2.81 5.91
CA LEU A 100 10.41 -2.26 6.48
C LEU A 100 10.38 -0.73 6.50
N LEU A 101 11.55 -0.10 6.61
CA LEU A 101 11.68 1.35 6.59
C LEU A 101 11.79 1.89 5.17
N MET A 102 12.52 1.16 4.31
CA MET A 102 12.80 1.58 2.93
C MET A 102 11.61 1.39 2.00
N ALA A 103 10.80 0.34 2.18
CA ALA A 103 9.65 0.09 1.31
C ALA A 103 8.61 1.23 1.34
N PRO A 104 8.16 1.73 2.49
CA PRO A 104 7.25 2.88 2.54
C PRO A 104 7.87 4.16 1.98
N LEU A 105 9.18 4.36 2.19
CA LEU A 105 9.91 5.50 1.65
C LEU A 105 9.91 5.46 0.12
N PHE A 106 10.20 4.32 -0.47
CA PHE A 106 10.14 4.13 -1.91
C PHE A 106 8.73 4.31 -2.46
N ASN A 107 7.73 3.74 -1.77
CA ASN A 107 6.33 3.91 -2.13
C ASN A 107 5.90 5.38 -2.10
N LEU A 108 6.33 6.13 -1.08
CA LEU A 108 5.95 7.54 -0.91
C LEU A 108 6.61 8.45 -1.94
N PHE A 109 7.90 8.28 -2.21
CA PHE A 109 8.67 9.18 -3.07
C PHE A 109 8.72 8.78 -4.54
N CYS A 110 8.55 7.50 -4.86
CA CYS A 110 8.60 7.00 -6.23
C CYS A 110 7.22 6.54 -6.73
N MET A 111 6.62 5.57 -6.05
CA MET A 111 5.40 4.93 -6.56
C MET A 111 4.17 5.84 -6.52
N ALA A 112 3.94 6.54 -5.41
CA ALA A 112 2.77 7.41 -5.27
C ALA A 112 2.82 8.61 -6.22
N PRO A 113 3.91 9.41 -6.32
CA PRO A 113 4.00 10.51 -7.27
C PRO A 113 3.92 10.05 -8.72
N LEU A 114 4.56 8.92 -9.06
CA LEU A 114 4.52 8.37 -10.42
C LEU A 114 3.10 7.94 -10.81
N SER A 115 2.38 7.30 -9.90
CA SER A 115 0.99 6.88 -10.13
C SER A 115 0.05 8.07 -10.31
N ILE A 116 0.24 9.12 -9.51
CA ILE A 116 -0.54 10.37 -9.60
C ILE A 116 -0.22 11.08 -10.94
N ALA A 117 1.05 11.23 -11.28
CA ALA A 117 1.47 11.86 -12.53
C ALA A 117 0.94 11.11 -13.75
N ALA A 118 1.06 9.79 -13.77
CA ALA A 118 0.51 8.93 -14.83
C ALA A 118 -1.01 9.08 -14.94
N ASN A 119 -1.71 9.13 -13.82
CA ASN A 119 -3.16 9.29 -13.81
C ASN A 119 -3.60 10.66 -14.34
N VAL A 120 -2.91 11.73 -13.99
CA VAL A 120 -3.16 13.08 -14.51
C VAL A 120 -2.89 13.14 -16.02
N TRP A 121 -1.79 12.55 -16.46
CA TRP A 121 -1.42 12.53 -17.87
C TRP A 121 -2.43 11.76 -18.73
N LEU A 122 -2.86 10.58 -18.27
CA LEU A 122 -3.90 9.80 -18.95
C LEU A 122 -5.26 10.50 -18.94
N GLY A 123 -5.58 11.24 -17.87
CA GLY A 123 -6.80 12.03 -17.79
C GLY A 123 -6.85 13.22 -18.74
N ARG A 124 -5.67 13.77 -19.11
CA ARG A 124 -5.57 14.89 -20.08
C ARG A 124 -5.71 14.44 -21.53
N ARG A 125 -5.46 13.16 -21.81
CA ARG A 125 -5.56 12.59 -23.17
C ARG A 125 -6.97 12.16 -23.57
N ARG A 126 -7.89 12.13 -22.62
CA ARG A 126 -9.31 11.82 -22.84
C ARG A 126 -10.16 13.11 -22.86
#